data_230e1ce784685e4e707704d37dfb0f49
#
_entry.id   230e1ce784685e4e707704d37dfb0f49
#
_cell.length_a   1.000
_cell.length_b   1.000
_cell.length_c   1.000
_cell.angle_alpha   90.00
_cell.angle_beta   90.00
_cell.angle_gamma   90.00
#
_symmetry.space_group_name_H-M   'P 1'
#
loop_
_entity.id
_entity.type
_entity.pdbx_description
1 polymer ?
#
loop_
_entity_poly.entity_id
_entity_poly.type
_entity_poly.pdbx_seq_one_letter_code
_entity_poly.pdbx_strand_id
1 'polypeptide(L)'
;QTIIRKLAHFTIYTIAGIWMMAFANTYDNITLKQKILIVITIGMLYAISDEFHQMFSDGRTPSIRDVGIDTLGVTFGSIITTLIAKIAKITKKKLKYTNSRIRFKKY
;
A
#
# COMPACT_ATOMS: atom_id res chain seq x y z
N GLN A 1 13.99 15.01 -16.81
CA GLN A 1 13.65 15.51 -15.45
C GLN A 1 12.21 15.19 -15.07
N THR A 2 11.27 15.36 -16.00
CA THR A 2 9.86 15.09 -15.74
C THR A 2 9.60 13.62 -15.43
N ILE A 3 10.27 12.72 -16.15
CA ILE A 3 10.13 11.27 -15.95
C ILE A 3 10.71 10.86 -14.60
N ILE A 4 11.87 11.38 -14.24
CA ILE A 4 12.53 11.09 -12.95
C ILE A 4 11.65 11.55 -11.80
N ARG A 5 11.03 12.72 -11.92
CA ARG A 5 10.14 13.29 -10.91
C ARG A 5 8.90 12.43 -10.71
N LYS A 6 8.29 11.96 -11.81
CA LYS A 6 7.12 11.09 -11.77
C LYS A 6 7.45 9.72 -11.16
N LEU A 7 8.61 9.17 -11.51
CA LEU A 7 9.08 7.90 -10.93
C LEU A 7 9.33 8.05 -9.43
N ALA A 8 9.92 9.16 -9.00
CA ALA A 8 10.16 9.44 -7.60
C ALA A 8 8.84 9.52 -6.83
N HIS A 9 7.85 10.25 -7.37
CA HIS A 9 6.52 10.36 -6.78
C HIS A 9 5.83 9.00 -6.69
N PHE A 10 5.85 8.23 -7.78
CA PHE A 10 5.26 6.90 -7.80
C PHE A 10 5.88 6.01 -6.73
N THR A 11 7.21 6.03 -6.61
CA THR A 11 7.94 5.22 -5.64
C THR A 11 7.55 5.61 -4.20
N ILE A 12 7.53 6.90 -3.91
CA ILE A 12 7.18 7.41 -2.58
C ILE A 12 5.76 7.01 -2.22
N TYR A 13 4.81 7.16 -3.14
CA TYR A 13 3.42 6.81 -2.90
C TYR A 13 3.21 5.29 -2.81
N THR A 14 4.00 4.50 -3.52
CA THR A 14 4.00 3.05 -3.38
C THR A 14 4.44 2.65 -1.97
N ILE A 15 5.51 3.23 -1.48
CA ILE A 15 6.01 2.97 -0.12
C ILE A 15 4.96 3.41 0.91
N ALA A 16 4.36 4.58 0.72
CA ALA A 16 3.29 5.06 1.59
C ALA A 16 2.10 4.09 1.59
N GLY A 17 1.73 3.57 0.43
CA GLY A 17 0.66 2.58 0.31
C GLY A 17 0.97 1.29 1.05
N ILE A 18 2.22 0.82 0.98
CA ILE A 18 2.68 -0.35 1.71
C ILE A 18 2.54 -0.11 3.22
N TRP A 19 3.02 1.02 3.72
CA TRP A 19 2.94 1.36 5.14
C TRP A 19 1.50 1.47 5.62
N MET A 20 0.67 2.19 4.87
CA MET A 20 -0.73 2.38 5.24
C MET A 20 -1.50 1.07 5.24
N MET A 21 -1.26 0.22 4.25
CA MET A 21 -1.94 -1.08 4.17
C MET A 21 -1.47 -2.02 5.27
N ALA A 22 -0.17 -2.02 5.58
CA ALA A 22 0.37 -2.78 6.70
C ALA A 22 -0.27 -2.35 8.02
N PHE A 23 -0.43 -1.04 8.21
CA PHE A 23 -1.11 -0.49 9.39
C PHE A 23 -2.58 -0.92 9.43
N ALA A 24 -3.28 -0.83 8.30
CA ALA A 24 -4.68 -1.22 8.22
C ALA A 24 -4.87 -2.72 8.50
N ASN A 25 -3.89 -3.54 8.15
CA ASN A 25 -3.92 -4.98 8.40
C ASN A 25 -3.82 -5.34 9.89
N THR A 26 -3.47 -4.39 10.76
CA THR A 26 -3.49 -4.63 12.21
C THR A 26 -4.91 -4.63 12.78
N TYR A 27 -5.87 -4.15 12.01
CA TYR A 27 -7.28 -4.14 12.42
C TYR A 27 -8.00 -5.36 11.83
N ASP A 28 -8.54 -6.20 12.70
CA ASP A 28 -9.21 -7.44 12.28
C ASP A 28 -10.70 -7.25 12.02
N ASN A 29 -11.29 -6.16 12.52
CA ASN A 29 -12.74 -5.92 12.47
C ASN A 29 -13.19 -5.22 11.20
N ILE A 30 -12.31 -4.98 10.25
CA ILE A 30 -12.66 -4.40 8.94
C ILE A 30 -12.27 -5.37 7.83
N THR A 31 -13.05 -5.37 6.75
CA THR A 31 -12.81 -6.26 5.62
C THR A 31 -11.64 -5.78 4.79
N LEU A 32 -11.04 -6.68 4.01
CA LEU A 32 -9.96 -6.33 3.09
C LEU A 32 -10.38 -5.22 2.13
N LYS A 33 -11.59 -5.30 1.60
CA LYS A 33 -12.13 -4.29 0.69
C LYS A 33 -12.18 -2.92 1.35
N GLN A 34 -12.62 -2.87 2.61
CA GLN A 34 -12.65 -1.63 3.38
C GLN A 34 -11.26 -1.07 3.63
N LYS A 35 -10.30 -1.95 3.95
CA LYS A 35 -8.91 -1.54 4.16
C LYS A 35 -8.33 -0.88 2.91
N ILE A 36 -8.52 -1.51 1.75
CA ILE A 36 -8.01 -0.99 0.47
C ILE A 36 -8.67 0.35 0.14
N LEU A 37 -10.00 0.46 0.33
CA LEU A 37 -10.73 1.70 0.08
C LEU A 37 -10.23 2.84 0.97
N ILE A 38 -10.01 2.56 2.25
CA ILE A 38 -9.51 3.56 3.20
C ILE A 38 -8.11 4.03 2.78
N VAL A 39 -7.22 3.09 2.45
CA VAL A 39 -5.85 3.41 2.07
C VAL A 39 -5.83 4.23 0.78
N ILE A 40 -6.61 3.85 -0.22
CA ILE A 40 -6.69 4.58 -1.49
C ILE A 40 -7.27 5.98 -1.27
N THR A 41 -8.31 6.11 -0.45
CA THR A 41 -8.93 7.40 -0.15
C THR A 41 -7.95 8.35 0.53
N ILE A 42 -7.24 7.85 1.55
CA ILE A 42 -6.25 8.66 2.27
C ILE A 42 -5.13 9.06 1.32
N GLY A 43 -4.64 8.12 0.51
CA GLY A 43 -3.59 8.40 -0.46
C GLY A 43 -4.00 9.44 -1.49
N MET A 44 -5.24 9.34 -1.98
CA MET A 44 -5.79 10.30 -2.93
C MET A 44 -5.90 11.70 -2.33
N LEU A 45 -6.40 11.79 -1.10
CA LEU A 45 -6.50 13.06 -0.39
C LEU A 45 -5.12 13.68 -0.17
N TYR A 46 -4.15 12.85 0.19
CA TYR A 46 -2.78 13.30 0.38
C TYR A 46 -2.19 13.81 -0.95
N ALA A 47 -2.43 13.10 -2.05
CA ALA A 47 -1.95 13.48 -3.37
C ALA A 47 -2.55 14.81 -3.82
N ILE A 48 -3.85 15.01 -3.59
CA ILE A 48 -4.53 16.27 -3.91
C ILE A 48 -3.94 17.41 -3.08
N SER A 49 -3.73 17.17 -1.80
CA SER A 49 -3.15 18.16 -0.88
C SER A 49 -1.73 18.53 -1.31
N ASP A 50 -0.93 17.54 -1.69
CA ASP A 50 0.44 17.75 -2.16
C ASP A 50 0.47 18.60 -3.42
N GLU A 51 -0.39 18.28 -4.39
CA GLU A 51 -0.51 19.02 -5.64
C GLU A 51 -0.96 20.45 -5.40
N PHE A 52 -1.90 20.64 -4.48
CA PHE A 52 -2.38 21.96 -4.08
C PHE A 52 -1.25 22.77 -3.42
N HIS A 53 -0.46 22.11 -2.58
CA HIS A 53 0.67 22.74 -1.92
C HIS A 53 1.74 23.16 -2.94
N GLN A 54 2.04 22.32 -3.93
CA GLN A 54 3.00 22.63 -4.97
C GLN A 54 2.56 23.83 -5.82
N MET A 55 1.26 23.97 -6.03
CA MET A 55 0.71 25.10 -6.77
C MET A 55 1.10 26.43 -6.10
N PHE A 56 1.06 26.48 -4.78
CA PHE A 56 1.40 27.68 -4.03
C PHE A 56 2.90 27.92 -3.92
N SER A 57 3.70 26.85 -3.79
CA SER A 57 5.13 27.01 -3.57
C SER A 57 5.92 27.19 -4.88
N ASP A 58 5.54 26.47 -5.94
CA ASP A 58 6.28 26.47 -7.20
C ASP A 58 5.57 27.23 -8.33
N GLY A 59 4.38 27.76 -8.09
CA GLY A 59 3.61 28.44 -9.11
C GLY A 59 3.13 27.50 -10.21
N ARG A 60 3.05 26.22 -9.95
CA ARG A 60 2.67 25.22 -10.93
C ARG A 60 1.16 25.09 -11.03
N THR A 61 0.70 24.76 -12.25
CA THR A 61 -0.69 24.41 -12.46
C THR A 61 -0.94 23.00 -11.91
N PRO A 62 -1.98 22.80 -11.06
CA PRO A 62 -2.28 21.45 -10.57
C PRO A 62 -2.62 20.52 -11.71
N SER A 63 -2.10 19.29 -11.65
CA SER A 63 -2.28 18.29 -12.69
C SER A 63 -3.07 17.11 -12.13
N ILE A 64 -4.23 16.84 -12.72
CA ILE A 64 -5.03 15.65 -12.40
C ILE A 64 -4.24 14.38 -12.71
N ARG A 65 -3.41 14.43 -13.74
CA ARG A 65 -2.56 13.31 -14.14
C ARG A 65 -1.59 12.92 -13.03
N ASP A 66 -1.01 13.89 -12.34
CA ASP A 66 -0.07 13.63 -11.25
C ASP A 66 -0.79 13.00 -10.04
N VAL A 67 -1.99 13.49 -9.73
CA VAL A 67 -2.82 12.87 -8.69
C VAL A 67 -3.16 11.43 -9.06
N GLY A 68 -3.45 11.16 -10.33
CA GLY A 68 -3.71 9.82 -10.83
C GLY A 68 -2.52 8.90 -10.64
N ILE A 69 -1.31 9.35 -10.98
CA ILE A 69 -0.08 8.58 -10.84
C ILE A 69 0.18 8.27 -9.36
N ASP A 70 0.02 9.26 -8.48
CA ASP A 70 0.22 9.07 -7.05
C ASP A 70 -0.79 8.08 -6.47
N THR A 71 -2.05 8.17 -6.89
CA THR A 71 -3.11 7.23 -6.48
C THR A 71 -2.80 5.82 -6.96
N LEU A 72 -2.30 5.68 -8.19
CA LEU A 72 -1.88 4.37 -8.70
C LEU A 72 -0.73 3.80 -7.88
N GLY A 73 0.20 4.65 -7.44
CA GLY A 73 1.29 4.22 -6.57
C GLY A 73 0.77 3.64 -5.27
N VAL A 74 -0.15 4.35 -4.61
CA VAL A 74 -0.77 3.88 -3.36
C VAL A 74 -1.52 2.57 -3.58
N THR A 75 -2.28 2.47 -4.66
CA THR A 75 -3.02 1.25 -5.02
C THR A 75 -2.06 0.08 -5.23
N PHE A 76 -0.98 0.31 -5.95
CA PHE A 76 0.04 -0.71 -6.20
C PHE A 76 0.66 -1.19 -4.91
N GLY A 77 1.02 -0.26 -4.01
CA GLY A 77 1.56 -0.59 -2.69
C GLY A 77 0.59 -1.41 -1.86
N SER A 78 -0.71 -1.05 -1.89
CA SER A 78 -1.75 -1.79 -1.18
C SER A 78 -1.87 -3.22 -1.69
N ILE A 79 -1.82 -3.42 -3.01
CA ILE A 79 -1.92 -4.74 -3.62
C ILE A 79 -0.71 -5.59 -3.25
N ILE A 80 0.51 -5.01 -3.33
CA ILE A 80 1.74 -5.71 -2.96
C ILE A 80 1.67 -6.17 -1.51
N THR A 81 1.27 -5.30 -0.60
CA THR A 81 1.16 -5.61 0.83
C THR A 81 0.15 -6.72 1.07
N THR A 82 -1.00 -6.66 0.38
CA THR A 82 -2.04 -7.69 0.49
C THR A 82 -1.52 -9.05 0.03
N LEU A 83 -0.80 -9.08 -1.11
CA LEU A 83 -0.23 -10.32 -1.64
C LEU A 83 0.82 -10.90 -0.69
N ILE A 84 1.71 -10.06 -0.17
CA ILE A 84 2.74 -10.50 0.78
C ILE A 84 2.09 -11.02 2.05
N ALA A 85 1.07 -10.34 2.57
CA ALA A 85 0.36 -10.78 3.76
C ALA A 85 -0.33 -12.13 3.55
N LYS A 86 -0.93 -12.34 2.37
CA LYS A 86 -1.55 -13.62 2.03
C LYS A 86 -0.53 -14.74 1.94
N ILE A 87 0.59 -14.50 1.28
CA ILE A 87 1.68 -15.47 1.14
C ILE A 87 2.24 -15.83 2.52
N ALA A 88 2.50 -14.81 3.35
CA ALA A 88 3.01 -15.01 4.71
C ALA A 88 2.04 -15.83 5.56
N LYS A 89 0.74 -15.58 5.42
CA LYS A 89 -0.29 -16.31 6.14
C LYS A 89 -0.34 -17.78 5.71
N ILE A 90 -0.24 -18.05 4.41
CA ILE A 90 -0.22 -19.40 3.87
C ILE A 90 1.04 -20.14 4.33
N THR A 91 2.20 -19.49 4.28
CA THR A 91 3.47 -20.07 4.71
C THR A 91 3.43 -20.41 6.19
N LYS A 92 2.91 -19.50 7.02
CA LYS A 92 2.76 -19.70 8.46
C LYS A 92 1.87 -20.90 8.78
N LYS A 93 0.78 -21.05 8.03
CA LYS A 93 -0.14 -22.17 8.16
C LYS A 93 0.51 -23.48 7.80
N LYS A 94 1.29 -23.49 6.71
CA LYS A 94 2.07 -24.66 6.25
C LYS A 94 3.10 -25.09 7.28
N LEU A 95 3.85 -24.13 7.82
CA LEU A 95 4.86 -24.41 8.85
C LEU A 95 4.24 -24.98 10.10
N LYS A 96 3.12 -24.42 10.53
CA LYS A 96 2.39 -24.90 11.72
C LYS A 96 1.93 -26.32 11.52
N TYR A 97 1.41 -26.65 10.35
CA TYR A 97 0.96 -28.00 9.99
C TYR A 97 2.13 -28.99 9.99
N THR A 98 3.25 -28.61 9.38
CA THR A 98 4.46 -29.42 9.31
C THR A 98 5.02 -29.69 10.71
N ASN A 99 5.10 -28.68 11.55
CA ASN A 99 5.60 -28.81 12.92
C ASN A 99 4.71 -29.73 13.76
N SER A 100 3.38 -29.63 13.61
CA SER A 100 2.44 -30.54 14.28
C SER A 100 2.64 -31.98 13.84
N ARG A 101 2.89 -32.19 12.54
CA ARG A 101 3.13 -33.50 11.97
C ARG A 101 4.41 -34.12 12.50
N ILE A 102 5.49 -33.35 12.59
CA ILE A 102 6.77 -33.77 13.13
C ILE A 102 6.64 -34.11 14.62
N ARG A 103 5.94 -33.29 15.37
CA ARG A 103 5.71 -33.49 16.79
C ARG A 103 4.92 -34.78 17.04
N PHE A 104 3.96 -35.08 16.18
CA PHE A 104 3.14 -36.29 16.27
C PHE A 104 3.96 -37.55 15.99
N LYS A 105 4.91 -37.48 15.08
CA LYS A 105 5.80 -38.61 14.73
C LYS A 105 6.80 -38.94 15.84
N LYS A 106 7.11 -38.00 16.70
CA LYS A 106 8.08 -38.17 17.80
C LYS A 106 7.53 -39.00 18.97
N TYR A 107 6.23 -39.09 19.07
CA TYR A 107 5.56 -39.88 20.10
C TYR A 107 4.90 -41.09 19.48
#